data_5a753958325b1f3b13a0de602471e111
#
_entry.id   5a753958325b1f3b13a0de602471e111
#
_cell.length_a   1.000
_cell.length_b   1.000
_cell.length_c   1.000
_cell.angle_alpha   90.00
_cell.angle_beta   90.00
_cell.angle_gamma   90.00
#
_symmetry.space_group_name_H-M   'P 1'
#
loop_
_entity.id
_entity.type
_entity.pdbx_description
1 polymer ?
#
loop_
_entity_poly.entity_id
_entity_poly.type
_entity_poly.pdbx_seq_one_letter_code
_entity_poly.pdbx_strand_id
1 'polypeptide(L)'
;AAVADIIDNSIAARASEVQVSSPSLPSRRFLSILDDGCGMSEEELLVAMKYGSRLVDEERQKSDLGRFGLGLKMASLSQCRRLTVVSKKSGKICGACWDLDHVAESEEIWPLQLLDEEDLGAVPSFASLDKQKSGTLVVWEKLDILLQGIEESSKSALQVLASRMVELKKHLSLVFHRYIEGKDGSALRICFNGQMLSPMDPFLVGSSTCPFAEDAFELAGEKIRYQAYVLPHPGQMTPEQREAAGDLQRDQGFYIYRNRRLVIWGTWFRLSRKQALSKLARVRVDVPASVELDRIWSLDVKKSSAFVPEELKDGLRAVVERLGERSSNVWRKRARKEQAGDEAFWRRTERPDGTVLYEFNEKNTALNELFQRCPEARMVLRLAASRLPLDSLYMDLAQEKTVDVADGAR
;
A
#
# COMPACT_ATOMS: atom_id res chain seq x y z
N ALA A 1 -4.39 -7.23 -2.84
CA ALA A 1 -5.81 -6.91 -2.59
C ALA A 1 -6.55 -8.11 -1.96
N ALA A 2 -6.63 -9.28 -2.64
CA ALA A 2 -7.44 -10.43 -2.21
C ALA A 2 -7.20 -10.89 -0.75
N VAL A 3 -5.93 -11.04 -0.33
CA VAL A 3 -5.60 -11.37 1.07
C VAL A 3 -6.06 -10.27 2.04
N ALA A 4 -5.96 -9.01 1.63
CA ALA A 4 -6.43 -7.90 2.46
C ALA A 4 -7.95 -7.95 2.69
N ASP A 5 -8.73 -8.41 1.71
CA ASP A 5 -10.17 -8.58 1.86
C ASP A 5 -10.53 -9.74 2.81
N ILE A 6 -9.68 -10.78 2.89
CA ILE A 6 -9.82 -11.83 3.92
C ILE A 6 -9.49 -11.26 5.31
N ILE A 7 -8.42 -10.48 5.43
CA ILE A 7 -8.06 -9.84 6.71
C ILE A 7 -9.14 -8.84 7.16
N ASP A 8 -9.84 -8.17 6.25
CA ASP A 8 -10.99 -7.34 6.61
C ASP A 8 -12.08 -8.16 7.32
N ASN A 9 -12.31 -9.42 6.90
CA ASN A 9 -13.24 -10.33 7.58
C ASN A 9 -12.72 -10.73 8.96
N SER A 10 -11.41 -10.96 9.10
CA SER A 10 -10.78 -11.24 10.40
C SER A 10 -10.95 -10.06 11.37
N ILE A 11 -10.81 -8.81 10.88
CA ILE A 11 -11.07 -7.61 11.67
C ILE A 11 -12.55 -7.53 12.09
N ALA A 12 -13.48 -7.84 11.18
CA ALA A 12 -14.92 -7.89 11.48
C ALA A 12 -15.24 -8.98 12.53
N ALA A 13 -14.52 -10.11 12.50
CA ALA A 13 -14.58 -11.18 13.51
C ALA A 13 -13.86 -10.81 14.82
N ARG A 14 -13.36 -9.58 14.97
CA ARG A 14 -12.61 -9.08 16.14
C ARG A 14 -11.33 -9.88 16.45
N ALA A 15 -10.66 -10.36 15.43
CA ALA A 15 -9.36 -10.98 15.57
C ALA A 15 -8.33 -9.99 16.14
N SER A 16 -7.45 -10.49 17.00
CA SER A 16 -6.31 -9.77 17.53
C SER A 16 -5.01 -10.14 16.82
N GLU A 17 -5.01 -11.31 16.17
CA GLU A 17 -3.88 -11.81 15.41
C GLU A 17 -4.34 -12.49 14.11
N VAL A 18 -3.59 -12.23 13.05
CA VAL A 18 -3.75 -12.91 11.76
C VAL A 18 -2.40 -13.48 11.33
N GLN A 19 -2.37 -14.77 11.03
CA GLN A 19 -1.18 -15.45 10.52
C GLN A 19 -1.37 -15.74 9.03
N VAL A 20 -0.49 -15.20 8.18
CA VAL A 20 -0.43 -15.48 6.75
C VAL A 20 0.76 -16.38 6.49
N SER A 21 0.52 -17.57 5.94
CA SER A 21 1.58 -18.54 5.68
C SER A 21 1.54 -19.02 4.23
N SER A 22 2.70 -19.01 3.58
CA SER A 22 2.91 -19.55 2.25
C SER A 22 4.29 -20.21 2.23
N PRO A 23 4.37 -21.51 2.52
CA PRO A 23 5.63 -22.21 2.57
C PRO A 23 6.23 -22.38 1.17
N SER A 24 7.54 -22.22 1.08
CA SER A 24 8.29 -22.39 -0.17
C SER A 24 8.67 -23.86 -0.46
N LEU A 25 7.85 -24.82 -0.03
CA LEU A 25 8.12 -26.23 -0.25
C LEU A 25 7.69 -26.65 -1.66
N PRO A 26 8.53 -27.41 -2.40
CA PRO A 26 8.20 -27.86 -3.75
C PRO A 26 7.01 -28.78 -3.82
N SER A 27 6.76 -29.56 -2.74
CA SER A 27 5.77 -30.64 -2.71
C SER A 27 4.34 -30.21 -2.43
N ARG A 28 4.14 -29.04 -1.80
CA ARG A 28 2.80 -28.54 -1.48
C ARG A 28 2.81 -27.03 -1.44
N ARG A 29 2.11 -26.40 -2.36
CA ARG A 29 1.97 -24.94 -2.45
C ARG A 29 0.59 -24.54 -2.04
N PHE A 30 0.54 -23.68 -1.06
CA PHE A 30 -0.70 -23.08 -0.57
C PHE A 30 -0.43 -21.69 -0.01
N LEU A 31 -1.48 -20.92 0.13
CA LEU A 31 -1.53 -19.74 0.97
C LEU A 31 -2.59 -19.97 2.04
N SER A 32 -2.24 -19.86 3.31
CA SER A 32 -3.18 -19.90 4.41
C SER A 32 -3.24 -18.59 5.16
N ILE A 33 -4.46 -18.24 5.59
CA ILE A 33 -4.75 -17.07 6.42
C ILE A 33 -5.55 -17.59 7.60
N LEU A 34 -4.95 -17.51 8.79
CA LEU A 34 -5.54 -17.97 10.05
C LEU A 34 -5.74 -16.78 10.98
N ASP A 35 -6.93 -16.60 11.49
CA ASP A 35 -7.24 -15.60 12.51
C ASP A 35 -7.67 -16.25 13.85
N ASP A 36 -7.61 -15.46 14.92
CA ASP A 36 -8.08 -15.80 16.27
C ASP A 36 -9.43 -15.16 16.60
N GLY A 37 -10.24 -14.84 15.60
CA GLY A 37 -11.54 -14.20 15.74
C GLY A 37 -12.61 -15.09 16.38
N CYS A 38 -13.86 -14.64 16.37
CA CYS A 38 -14.97 -15.36 17.01
C CYS A 38 -15.32 -16.72 16.36
N GLY A 39 -14.82 -16.98 15.15
CA GLY A 39 -15.17 -18.16 14.36
C GLY A 39 -16.63 -18.17 13.89
N MET A 40 -17.00 -19.25 13.19
CA MET A 40 -18.34 -19.48 12.63
C MET A 40 -18.88 -20.85 13.07
N SER A 41 -20.19 -20.94 13.31
CA SER A 41 -20.88 -22.21 13.38
C SER A 41 -21.01 -22.83 11.97
N GLU A 42 -21.44 -24.07 11.88
CA GLU A 42 -21.65 -24.74 10.59
C GLU A 42 -22.68 -23.97 9.73
N GLU A 43 -23.79 -23.55 10.33
CA GLU A 43 -24.80 -22.76 9.60
C GLU A 43 -24.25 -21.42 9.11
N GLU A 44 -23.47 -20.72 9.97
CA GLU A 44 -22.81 -19.45 9.59
C GLU A 44 -21.78 -19.67 8.47
N LEU A 45 -20.99 -20.76 8.53
CA LEU A 45 -20.05 -21.13 7.50
C LEU A 45 -20.74 -21.43 6.17
N LEU A 46 -21.81 -22.21 6.18
CA LEU A 46 -22.61 -22.50 4.99
C LEU A 46 -23.17 -21.24 4.33
N VAL A 47 -23.69 -20.32 5.15
CA VAL A 47 -24.15 -19.00 4.67
C VAL A 47 -22.98 -18.21 4.08
N ALA A 48 -21.82 -18.19 4.74
CA ALA A 48 -20.64 -17.47 4.27
C ALA A 48 -20.10 -18.07 2.95
N MET A 49 -20.25 -19.37 2.74
CA MET A 49 -19.78 -20.07 1.54
C MET A 49 -20.78 -20.06 0.38
N LYS A 50 -22.08 -19.84 0.61
CA LYS A 50 -23.09 -19.72 -0.46
C LYS A 50 -22.88 -18.47 -1.33
N TYR A 51 -23.00 -18.61 -2.65
CA TYR A 51 -22.98 -17.47 -3.56
C TYR A 51 -24.24 -16.61 -3.39
N GLY A 52 -24.07 -15.28 -3.25
CA GLY A 52 -25.19 -14.35 -3.16
C GLY A 52 -26.02 -14.48 -1.87
N SER A 53 -25.42 -14.95 -0.79
CA SER A 53 -26.09 -15.27 0.47
C SER A 53 -26.69 -14.08 1.22
N ARG A 54 -26.36 -12.83 0.84
CA ARG A 54 -26.92 -11.62 1.47
C ARG A 54 -27.20 -10.54 0.44
N LEU A 55 -28.37 -9.92 0.57
CA LEU A 55 -28.74 -8.73 -0.21
C LEU A 55 -27.91 -7.53 0.26
N VAL A 56 -27.63 -6.60 -0.66
CA VAL A 56 -26.80 -5.40 -0.43
C VAL A 56 -27.39 -4.46 0.62
N ASP A 57 -28.70 -4.56 0.86
CA ASP A 57 -29.48 -3.63 1.69
C ASP A 57 -29.75 -4.12 3.12
N GLU A 58 -29.18 -5.27 3.56
CA GLU A 58 -29.28 -5.67 4.96
C GLU A 58 -28.49 -4.72 5.88
N GLU A 59 -29.12 -4.22 6.95
CA GLU A 59 -28.47 -3.37 7.95
C GLU A 59 -27.27 -4.09 8.56
N ARG A 60 -26.09 -3.48 8.44
CA ARG A 60 -24.82 -3.96 8.98
C ARG A 60 -24.31 -3.04 10.08
N GLN A 61 -23.51 -3.61 10.99
CA GLN A 61 -22.83 -2.80 11.99
C GLN A 61 -21.84 -1.84 11.31
N LYS A 62 -21.76 -0.59 11.81
CA LYS A 62 -20.84 0.46 11.32
C LYS A 62 -19.36 0.03 11.31
N SER A 63 -19.00 -1.03 12.04
CA SER A 63 -17.66 -1.60 12.11
C SER A 63 -17.33 -2.60 10.99
N ASP A 64 -18.32 -3.05 10.19
CA ASP A 64 -18.12 -4.08 9.18
C ASP A 64 -17.40 -3.51 7.95
N LEU A 65 -16.21 -4.03 7.63
CA LEU A 65 -15.42 -3.70 6.45
C LEU A 65 -15.89 -4.44 5.20
N GLY A 66 -16.65 -5.55 5.38
CA GLY A 66 -17.17 -6.39 4.29
C GLY A 66 -18.51 -5.90 3.75
N ARG A 67 -18.56 -5.27 2.58
CA ARG A 67 -19.76 -4.63 2.04
C ARG A 67 -20.75 -5.58 1.36
N PHE A 68 -20.28 -6.63 0.67
CA PHE A 68 -21.10 -7.35 -0.32
C PHE A 68 -21.28 -8.84 -0.04
N GLY A 69 -20.70 -9.40 1.04
CA GLY A 69 -20.73 -10.85 1.29
C GLY A 69 -20.06 -11.72 0.22
N LEU A 70 -19.44 -11.08 -0.78
CA LEU A 70 -18.78 -11.73 -1.92
C LEU A 70 -17.25 -11.71 -1.77
N GLY A 71 -16.70 -10.90 -0.85
CA GLY A 71 -15.26 -10.64 -0.73
C GLY A 71 -14.45 -11.93 -0.53
N LEU A 72 -14.86 -12.80 0.39
CA LEU A 72 -14.17 -14.08 0.64
C LEU A 72 -14.06 -14.94 -0.63
N LYS A 73 -15.16 -15.16 -1.30
CA LYS A 73 -15.25 -16.09 -2.45
C LYS A 73 -14.60 -15.52 -3.71
N MET A 74 -15.01 -14.32 -4.12
CA MET A 74 -14.50 -13.69 -5.33
C MET A 74 -13.01 -13.33 -5.20
N ALA A 75 -12.58 -12.83 -4.03
CA ALA A 75 -11.19 -12.57 -3.78
C ALA A 75 -10.35 -13.86 -3.87
N SER A 76 -10.81 -14.94 -3.22
CA SER A 76 -10.11 -16.22 -3.20
C SER A 76 -10.07 -16.90 -4.57
N LEU A 77 -11.23 -17.06 -5.22
CA LEU A 77 -11.32 -17.75 -6.52
C LEU A 77 -10.73 -16.95 -7.68
N SER A 78 -10.39 -15.68 -7.46
CA SER A 78 -9.56 -14.91 -8.39
C SER A 78 -8.06 -15.23 -8.28
N GLN A 79 -7.64 -16.06 -7.31
CA GLN A 79 -6.25 -16.39 -7.04
C GLN A 79 -5.97 -17.89 -7.09
N CYS A 80 -6.97 -18.73 -6.78
CA CYS A 80 -6.83 -20.17 -6.66
C CYS A 80 -8.05 -20.88 -7.25
N ARG A 81 -7.91 -22.18 -7.55
CA ARG A 81 -9.03 -23.03 -7.96
C ARG A 81 -9.61 -23.85 -6.81
N ARG A 82 -8.90 -23.94 -5.67
CA ARG A 82 -9.41 -24.61 -4.48
C ARG A 82 -9.35 -23.67 -3.28
N LEU A 83 -10.53 -23.35 -2.75
CA LEU A 83 -10.75 -22.54 -1.55
C LEU A 83 -11.31 -23.43 -0.44
N THR A 84 -10.55 -23.60 0.62
CA THR A 84 -11.00 -24.29 1.83
C THR A 84 -11.15 -23.27 2.96
N VAL A 85 -12.27 -23.33 3.68
CA VAL A 85 -12.52 -22.53 4.87
C VAL A 85 -12.85 -23.48 6.03
N VAL A 86 -12.08 -23.40 7.10
CA VAL A 86 -12.31 -24.12 8.34
C VAL A 86 -12.51 -23.14 9.47
N SER A 87 -13.51 -23.35 10.29
CA SER A 87 -13.80 -22.43 11.40
C SER A 87 -14.04 -23.19 12.70
N LYS A 88 -13.60 -22.59 13.81
CA LYS A 88 -13.76 -23.10 15.15
C LYS A 88 -14.53 -22.10 16.00
N LYS A 89 -15.69 -22.52 16.52
CA LYS A 89 -16.54 -21.71 17.40
C LYS A 89 -17.08 -22.55 18.55
N SER A 90 -16.93 -22.07 19.76
CA SER A 90 -17.40 -22.78 20.98
C SER A 90 -16.93 -24.25 21.07
N GLY A 91 -15.69 -24.50 20.68
CA GLY A 91 -15.07 -25.84 20.70
C GLY A 91 -15.47 -26.78 19.56
N LYS A 92 -16.42 -26.41 18.72
CA LYS A 92 -16.80 -27.17 17.50
C LYS A 92 -16.03 -26.67 16.30
N ILE A 93 -15.61 -27.60 15.45
CA ILE A 93 -14.90 -27.30 14.19
C ILE A 93 -15.79 -27.75 13.04
N CYS A 94 -15.86 -26.92 12.02
CA CYS A 94 -16.53 -27.22 10.75
C CYS A 94 -15.69 -26.72 9.59
N GLY A 95 -15.79 -27.36 8.42
CA GLY A 95 -15.05 -26.97 7.24
C GLY A 95 -15.85 -27.17 5.95
N ALA A 96 -15.60 -26.31 4.97
CA ALA A 96 -16.20 -26.40 3.66
C ALA A 96 -15.19 -26.01 2.57
N CYS A 97 -15.31 -26.63 1.41
CA CYS A 97 -14.38 -26.44 0.29
C CYS A 97 -15.13 -26.18 -1.02
N TRP A 98 -14.66 -25.17 -1.75
CA TRP A 98 -14.93 -24.98 -3.17
C TRP A 98 -13.73 -25.46 -3.98
N ASP A 99 -13.91 -26.51 -4.78
CA ASP A 99 -12.92 -26.97 -5.75
C ASP A 99 -13.49 -26.82 -7.16
N LEU A 100 -12.95 -25.90 -7.95
CA LEU A 100 -13.44 -25.59 -9.29
C LEU A 100 -13.29 -26.77 -10.26
N ASP A 101 -12.34 -27.69 -10.02
CA ASP A 101 -12.22 -28.90 -10.84
C ASP A 101 -13.40 -29.83 -10.57
N HIS A 102 -13.74 -30.02 -9.29
CA HIS A 102 -14.91 -30.80 -8.90
C HIS A 102 -16.21 -30.18 -9.40
N VAL A 103 -16.34 -28.86 -9.36
CA VAL A 103 -17.49 -28.14 -9.92
C VAL A 103 -17.61 -28.35 -11.42
N ALA A 104 -16.49 -28.40 -12.15
CA ALA A 104 -16.48 -28.60 -13.60
C ALA A 104 -16.85 -30.04 -14.01
N GLU A 105 -16.59 -31.01 -13.14
CA GLU A 105 -16.89 -32.45 -13.38
C GLU A 105 -18.28 -32.86 -12.88
N SER A 106 -18.90 -32.07 -12.02
CA SER A 106 -20.19 -32.36 -11.39
C SER A 106 -21.35 -31.96 -12.30
N GLU A 107 -22.40 -32.80 -12.32
CA GLU A 107 -23.70 -32.46 -12.92
C GLU A 107 -24.51 -31.47 -12.06
N GLU A 108 -24.14 -31.31 -10.79
CA GLU A 108 -24.77 -30.37 -9.85
C GLU A 108 -24.30 -28.91 -10.07
N ILE A 109 -25.20 -27.97 -9.83
CA ILE A 109 -24.88 -26.58 -9.94
C ILE A 109 -24.12 -26.12 -8.66
N TRP A 110 -22.81 -25.96 -8.79
CA TRP A 110 -21.92 -25.44 -7.71
C TRP A 110 -21.97 -26.26 -6.41
N PRO A 111 -21.54 -27.57 -6.44
CA PRO A 111 -21.51 -28.40 -5.24
C PRO A 111 -20.49 -27.88 -4.23
N LEU A 112 -20.93 -27.56 -3.01
CA LEU A 112 -20.08 -27.23 -1.88
C LEU A 112 -19.74 -28.51 -1.12
N GLN A 113 -18.46 -28.81 -1.00
CA GLN A 113 -17.98 -29.96 -0.25
C GLN A 113 -17.89 -29.61 1.25
N LEU A 114 -18.55 -30.39 2.08
CA LEU A 114 -18.37 -30.36 3.54
C LEU A 114 -17.24 -31.31 3.93
N LEU A 115 -16.38 -30.88 4.85
CA LEU A 115 -15.20 -31.63 5.24
C LEU A 115 -15.52 -32.47 6.48
N ASP A 116 -15.19 -33.75 6.46
CA ASP A 116 -15.21 -34.61 7.63
C ASP A 116 -13.91 -34.48 8.46
N GLU A 117 -13.77 -35.29 9.53
CA GLU A 117 -12.60 -35.23 10.43
C GLU A 117 -11.28 -35.61 9.73
N GLU A 118 -11.31 -36.54 8.77
CA GLU A 118 -10.13 -36.94 8.00
C GLU A 118 -9.73 -35.84 7.05
N ASP A 119 -10.68 -35.27 6.33
CA ASP A 119 -10.49 -34.13 5.45
C ASP A 119 -9.92 -32.91 6.17
N LEU A 120 -10.49 -32.58 7.35
CA LEU A 120 -10.03 -31.48 8.19
C LEU A 120 -8.56 -31.64 8.60
N GLY A 121 -8.16 -32.86 9.00
CA GLY A 121 -6.78 -33.19 9.35
C GLY A 121 -5.78 -32.98 8.23
N ALA A 122 -6.22 -33.10 6.97
CA ALA A 122 -5.39 -32.91 5.79
C ALA A 122 -5.25 -31.44 5.36
N VAL A 123 -6.06 -30.52 5.90
CA VAL A 123 -6.01 -29.09 5.53
C VAL A 123 -4.70 -28.44 6.02
N PRO A 124 -3.96 -27.72 5.17
CA PRO A 124 -2.77 -26.97 5.60
C PRO A 124 -3.07 -26.02 6.74
N SER A 125 -2.17 -25.98 7.74
CA SER A 125 -2.29 -25.13 8.93
C SER A 125 -3.44 -25.48 9.89
N PHE A 126 -4.19 -26.56 9.67
CA PHE A 126 -5.29 -26.99 10.53
C PHE A 126 -4.85 -27.16 12.00
N ALA A 127 -3.70 -27.80 12.26
CA ALA A 127 -3.18 -28.00 13.59
C ALA A 127 -2.95 -26.69 14.39
N SER A 128 -2.81 -25.57 13.70
CA SER A 128 -2.70 -24.23 14.32
C SER A 128 -4.07 -23.71 14.74
N LEU A 129 -5.10 -23.87 13.91
CA LEU A 129 -6.49 -23.55 14.28
C LEU A 129 -6.99 -24.43 15.42
N ASP A 130 -6.66 -25.72 15.39
CA ASP A 130 -7.12 -26.66 16.42
C ASP A 130 -6.62 -26.31 17.83
N LYS A 131 -5.44 -25.72 17.94
CA LYS A 131 -4.88 -25.23 19.21
C LYS A 131 -5.53 -23.94 19.71
N GLN A 132 -6.24 -23.19 18.85
CA GLN A 132 -6.91 -21.96 19.24
C GLN A 132 -8.26 -22.25 19.94
N LYS A 133 -8.77 -21.27 20.69
CA LYS A 133 -10.11 -21.35 21.29
C LYS A 133 -11.21 -21.16 20.25
N SER A 134 -11.00 -20.25 19.33
CA SER A 134 -11.87 -19.92 18.21
C SER A 134 -11.04 -19.30 17.10
N GLY A 135 -11.60 -19.19 15.91
CA GLY A 135 -10.96 -18.55 14.76
C GLY A 135 -11.41 -19.11 13.44
N THR A 136 -10.85 -18.57 12.37
CA THR A 136 -11.12 -19.02 11.01
C THR A 136 -9.81 -19.19 10.24
N LEU A 137 -9.71 -20.28 9.51
CA LEU A 137 -8.62 -20.64 8.62
C LEU A 137 -9.13 -20.64 7.19
N VAL A 138 -8.57 -19.80 6.34
CA VAL A 138 -8.80 -19.76 4.89
C VAL A 138 -7.57 -20.30 4.20
N VAL A 139 -7.72 -21.28 3.33
CA VAL A 139 -6.62 -21.91 2.58
C VAL A 139 -6.90 -21.85 1.08
N TRP A 140 -5.91 -21.40 0.34
CA TRP A 140 -5.89 -21.40 -1.12
C TRP A 140 -4.90 -22.45 -1.60
N GLU A 141 -5.38 -23.37 -2.40
CA GLU A 141 -4.60 -24.40 -3.09
C GLU A 141 -4.88 -24.33 -4.59
N LYS A 142 -4.10 -25.02 -5.43
CA LYS A 142 -4.17 -24.92 -6.89
C LYS A 142 -4.01 -23.46 -7.34
N LEU A 143 -2.81 -22.89 -7.08
CA LEU A 143 -2.48 -21.46 -7.24
C LEU A 143 -2.14 -21.06 -8.69
N ASP A 144 -2.52 -21.83 -9.69
CA ASP A 144 -2.23 -21.60 -11.10
C ASP A 144 -2.70 -20.22 -11.59
N ILE A 145 -3.83 -19.71 -11.08
CA ILE A 145 -4.30 -18.36 -11.39
C ILE A 145 -3.33 -17.31 -10.84
N LEU A 146 -2.89 -17.45 -9.59
CA LEU A 146 -1.89 -16.57 -8.96
C LEU A 146 -0.54 -16.66 -9.70
N LEU A 147 -0.20 -17.83 -10.19
CA LEU A 147 1.02 -18.13 -10.95
C LEU A 147 0.92 -17.80 -12.44
N GLN A 148 -0.22 -17.30 -12.91
CA GLN A 148 -0.45 -16.88 -14.30
C GLN A 148 -0.21 -18.02 -15.31
N GLY A 149 -0.66 -19.24 -14.97
CA GLY A 149 -0.54 -20.42 -15.81
C GLY A 149 0.86 -21.07 -15.83
N ILE A 150 1.79 -20.60 -15.01
CA ILE A 150 3.08 -21.27 -14.81
C ILE A 150 2.83 -22.56 -14.04
N GLU A 151 3.38 -23.68 -14.55
CA GLU A 151 3.25 -24.97 -13.88
C GLU A 151 3.75 -24.93 -12.44
N GLU A 152 2.88 -25.31 -11.49
CA GLU A 152 3.17 -25.23 -10.04
C GLU A 152 4.45 -25.98 -9.64
N SER A 153 4.74 -27.11 -10.28
CA SER A 153 5.94 -27.93 -10.00
C SER A 153 7.25 -27.24 -10.41
N SER A 154 7.21 -26.22 -11.25
CA SER A 154 8.39 -25.60 -11.84
C SER A 154 9.17 -24.72 -10.86
N LYS A 155 10.49 -24.55 -11.09
CA LYS A 155 11.32 -23.59 -10.36
C LYS A 155 10.87 -22.14 -10.58
N SER A 156 10.37 -21.82 -11.76
CA SER A 156 9.86 -20.50 -12.10
C SER A 156 8.66 -20.12 -11.24
N ALA A 157 7.78 -21.08 -10.92
CA ALA A 157 6.63 -20.85 -10.05
C ALA A 157 7.08 -20.46 -8.61
N LEU A 158 8.15 -21.06 -8.09
CA LEU A 158 8.70 -20.67 -6.79
C LEU A 158 9.20 -19.22 -6.78
N GLN A 159 9.87 -18.79 -7.84
CA GLN A 159 10.36 -17.42 -7.96
C GLN A 159 9.21 -16.41 -8.04
N VAL A 160 8.20 -16.72 -8.87
CA VAL A 160 7.00 -15.88 -9.00
C VAL A 160 6.25 -15.80 -7.66
N LEU A 161 6.03 -16.94 -7.00
CA LEU A 161 5.37 -16.96 -5.68
C LEU A 161 6.16 -16.15 -4.66
N ALA A 162 7.47 -16.31 -4.58
CA ALA A 162 8.32 -15.55 -3.67
C ALA A 162 8.21 -14.04 -3.93
N SER A 163 8.26 -13.61 -5.20
CA SER A 163 8.08 -12.20 -5.56
C SER A 163 6.70 -11.67 -5.14
N ARG A 164 5.64 -12.43 -5.40
CA ARG A 164 4.27 -12.07 -4.98
C ARG A 164 4.13 -11.99 -3.47
N MET A 165 4.84 -12.83 -2.72
CA MET A 165 4.83 -12.80 -1.25
C MET A 165 5.54 -11.54 -0.72
N VAL A 166 6.63 -11.10 -1.33
CA VAL A 166 7.30 -9.84 -0.98
C VAL A 166 6.37 -8.64 -1.24
N GLU A 167 5.72 -8.59 -2.42
CA GLU A 167 4.73 -7.56 -2.74
C GLU A 167 3.55 -7.58 -1.76
N LEU A 168 3.04 -8.77 -1.43
CA LEU A 168 1.95 -8.95 -0.48
C LEU A 168 2.33 -8.42 0.91
N LYS A 169 3.52 -8.77 1.41
CA LYS A 169 4.03 -8.29 2.68
C LYS A 169 4.02 -6.77 2.76
N LYS A 170 4.58 -6.08 1.74
CA LYS A 170 4.59 -4.61 1.65
C LYS A 170 3.18 -4.04 1.59
N HIS A 171 2.31 -4.64 0.79
CA HIS A 171 0.92 -4.22 0.65
C HIS A 171 0.17 -4.30 1.99
N LEU A 172 0.29 -5.41 2.72
CA LEU A 172 -0.36 -5.57 4.03
C LEU A 172 0.19 -4.59 5.07
N SER A 173 1.52 -4.38 5.10
CA SER A 173 2.17 -3.40 5.97
C SER A 173 1.67 -1.97 5.73
N LEU A 174 1.36 -1.63 4.47
CA LEU A 174 0.84 -0.32 4.08
C LEU A 174 -0.66 -0.21 4.38
N VAL A 175 -1.49 -1.13 3.89
CA VAL A 175 -2.95 -0.95 3.97
C VAL A 175 -3.51 -1.10 5.38
N PHE A 176 -2.83 -1.86 6.24
CA PHE A 176 -3.19 -2.07 7.64
C PHE A 176 -2.29 -1.34 8.63
N HIS A 177 -1.44 -0.41 8.18
CA HIS A 177 -0.46 0.23 9.07
C HIS A 177 -1.09 0.81 10.34
N ARG A 178 -2.26 1.44 10.27
CA ARG A 178 -2.96 2.02 11.42
C ARG A 178 -3.51 0.97 12.38
N TYR A 179 -3.90 -0.22 11.87
CA TYR A 179 -4.26 -1.35 12.70
C TYR A 179 -3.03 -1.95 13.39
N ILE A 180 -1.91 -2.10 12.66
CA ILE A 180 -0.66 -2.64 13.19
C ILE A 180 -0.08 -1.69 14.25
N GLU A 181 -0.14 -0.36 14.04
CA GLU A 181 0.29 0.63 15.03
C GLU A 181 -0.56 0.62 16.31
N GLY A 182 -1.86 0.35 16.19
CA GLY A 182 -2.79 0.29 17.31
C GLY A 182 -3.11 1.64 17.98
N LYS A 183 -2.60 2.77 17.48
CA LYS A 183 -2.77 4.10 18.11
C LYS A 183 -4.23 4.58 18.13
N ASP A 184 -4.99 4.22 17.11
CA ASP A 184 -6.38 4.68 16.91
C ASP A 184 -7.43 3.66 17.40
N GLY A 185 -7.05 2.68 18.22
CA GLY A 185 -7.94 1.63 18.72
C GLY A 185 -7.24 0.30 18.94
N SER A 186 -7.96 -0.82 18.80
CA SER A 186 -7.39 -2.17 18.97
C SER A 186 -6.27 -2.43 17.96
N ALA A 187 -5.14 -2.90 18.44
CA ALA A 187 -4.03 -3.33 17.60
C ALA A 187 -4.33 -4.69 16.96
N LEU A 188 -3.97 -4.85 15.69
CA LEU A 188 -3.97 -6.11 14.97
C LEU A 188 -2.54 -6.57 14.73
N ARG A 189 -2.18 -7.73 15.22
CA ARG A 189 -0.91 -8.36 14.89
C ARG A 189 -1.06 -9.16 13.61
N ILE A 190 -0.24 -8.86 12.61
CA ILE A 190 -0.18 -9.64 11.37
C ILE A 190 1.18 -10.31 11.33
N CYS A 191 1.18 -11.64 11.35
CA CYS A 191 2.36 -12.48 11.24
C CYS A 191 2.44 -13.06 9.82
N PHE A 192 3.54 -12.84 9.14
CA PHE A 192 3.76 -13.31 7.76
C PHE A 192 4.94 -14.29 7.74
N ASN A 193 4.68 -15.57 7.44
CA ASN A 193 5.66 -16.65 7.50
C ASN A 193 6.51 -16.63 8.79
N GLY A 194 5.86 -16.47 9.94
CA GLY A 194 6.49 -16.43 11.26
C GLY A 194 7.13 -15.09 11.65
N GLN A 195 7.07 -14.08 10.78
CA GLN A 195 7.59 -12.73 11.04
C GLN A 195 6.46 -11.73 11.23
N MET A 196 6.50 -10.97 12.31
CA MET A 196 5.55 -9.89 12.55
C MET A 196 5.76 -8.77 11.52
N LEU A 197 4.67 -8.26 10.94
CA LEU A 197 4.71 -7.11 10.07
C LEU A 197 4.89 -5.84 10.88
N SER A 198 5.76 -4.95 10.38
CA SER A 198 5.88 -3.58 10.85
C SER A 198 4.96 -2.66 10.04
N PRO A 199 4.38 -1.63 10.66
CA PRO A 199 3.55 -0.67 9.95
C PRO A 199 4.39 0.17 8.97
N MET A 200 3.89 0.36 7.76
CA MET A 200 4.47 1.29 6.78
C MET A 200 3.60 2.54 6.73
N ASP A 201 3.93 3.54 7.58
CA ASP A 201 3.22 4.82 7.59
C ASP A 201 3.62 5.67 6.37
N PRO A 202 2.72 5.89 5.40
CA PRO A 202 3.04 6.64 4.20
C PRO A 202 3.19 8.15 4.44
N PHE A 203 2.80 8.65 5.60
CA PHE A 203 2.87 10.07 5.95
C PHE A 203 4.13 10.43 6.73
N LEU A 204 4.88 9.44 7.22
CA LEU A 204 6.05 9.61 8.07
C LEU A 204 5.72 10.55 9.26
N VAL A 205 4.62 10.25 9.96
CA VAL A 205 4.16 11.06 11.10
C VAL A 205 5.30 11.22 12.12
N GLY A 206 5.59 12.46 12.54
CA GLY A 206 6.73 12.76 13.41
C GLY A 206 8.01 13.19 12.66
N SER A 207 8.18 12.79 11.40
CA SER A 207 9.28 13.26 10.52
C SER A 207 8.79 14.21 9.44
N SER A 208 7.49 14.28 9.22
CA SER A 208 6.86 15.17 8.25
C SER A 208 7.15 16.63 8.58
N THR A 209 7.59 17.40 7.59
CA THR A 209 7.99 18.80 7.77
C THR A 209 6.83 19.74 8.02
N CYS A 210 5.59 19.30 7.80
CA CYS A 210 4.43 20.13 8.01
C CYS A 210 3.15 19.30 8.12
N PRO A 211 2.78 18.80 9.29
CA PRO A 211 1.40 18.40 9.50
C PRO A 211 0.55 19.69 9.50
N PHE A 212 -0.44 19.74 8.62
CA PHE A 212 -1.51 20.71 8.76
C PHE A 212 -2.40 20.30 9.94
N ALA A 213 -3.11 21.26 10.52
CA ALA A 213 -4.18 20.93 11.45
C ALA A 213 -5.17 19.97 10.77
N GLU A 214 -5.66 18.99 11.50
CA GLU A 214 -6.77 18.15 11.04
C GLU A 214 -8.00 19.04 10.87
N ASP A 215 -8.72 18.84 9.79
CA ASP A 215 -9.94 19.56 9.44
C ASP A 215 -10.97 18.58 8.90
N ALA A 216 -12.21 18.99 8.66
CA ALA A 216 -13.26 18.11 8.22
C ALA A 216 -14.20 18.78 7.22
N PHE A 217 -14.72 17.97 6.30
CA PHE A 217 -15.89 18.31 5.47
C PHE A 217 -17.12 17.62 6.04
N GLU A 218 -18.29 18.24 5.88
CA GLU A 218 -19.56 17.61 6.15
C GLU A 218 -20.18 17.13 4.84
N LEU A 219 -20.60 15.85 4.78
CA LEU A 219 -21.27 15.24 3.65
C LEU A 219 -22.26 14.22 4.15
N ALA A 220 -23.50 14.28 3.71
CA ALA A 220 -24.58 13.38 4.13
C ALA A 220 -24.73 13.29 5.68
N GLY A 221 -24.52 14.39 6.40
CA GLY A 221 -24.61 14.44 7.87
C GLY A 221 -23.45 13.79 8.62
N GLU A 222 -22.43 13.30 7.91
CA GLU A 222 -21.23 12.68 8.49
C GLU A 222 -20.02 13.59 8.30
N LYS A 223 -19.07 13.55 9.26
CA LYS A 223 -17.83 14.30 9.18
C LYS A 223 -16.74 13.47 8.53
N ILE A 224 -16.24 13.93 7.37
CA ILE A 224 -15.11 13.35 6.65
C ILE A 224 -13.87 14.13 7.08
N ARG A 225 -13.03 13.54 7.92
CA ARG A 225 -11.82 14.19 8.40
C ARG A 225 -10.72 14.08 7.36
N TYR A 226 -9.93 15.14 7.25
CA TYR A 226 -8.73 15.09 6.42
C TYR A 226 -7.55 15.77 7.12
N GLN A 227 -6.37 15.29 6.79
CA GLN A 227 -5.13 15.90 7.24
C GLN A 227 -4.09 15.84 6.14
N ALA A 228 -3.44 16.96 5.90
CA ALA A 228 -2.44 17.10 4.87
C ALA A 228 -1.02 17.04 5.45
N TYR A 229 -0.10 16.44 4.69
CA TYR A 229 1.28 16.23 5.06
C TYR A 229 2.21 16.62 3.92
N VAL A 230 3.37 17.14 4.27
CA VAL A 230 4.49 17.28 3.35
C VAL A 230 5.64 16.45 3.89
N LEU A 231 6.05 15.44 3.15
CA LEU A 231 7.16 14.57 3.53
C LEU A 231 8.48 15.34 3.56
N PRO A 232 9.45 14.89 4.36
CA PRO A 232 10.80 15.43 4.31
C PRO A 232 11.43 15.22 2.93
N HIS A 233 12.45 16.01 2.63
CA HIS A 233 13.22 15.82 1.39
C HIS A 233 13.86 14.42 1.37
N PRO A 234 13.89 13.70 0.22
CA PRO A 234 14.43 12.33 0.13
C PRO A 234 15.84 12.17 0.71
N GLY A 235 16.69 13.20 0.55
CA GLY A 235 18.04 13.22 1.14
C GLY A 235 18.08 13.33 2.68
N GLN A 236 16.93 13.50 3.35
CA GLN A 236 16.80 13.53 4.80
C GLN A 236 16.09 12.31 5.36
N MET A 237 15.59 11.43 4.48
CA MET A 237 14.91 10.20 4.87
C MET A 237 15.91 9.08 5.17
N THR A 238 15.63 8.29 6.21
CA THR A 238 16.30 7.01 6.43
C THR A 238 15.89 5.99 5.36
N PRO A 239 16.61 4.88 5.18
CA PRO A 239 16.20 3.82 4.25
C PRO A 239 14.79 3.30 4.52
N GLU A 240 14.41 3.11 5.79
CA GLU A 240 13.09 2.65 6.21
C GLU A 240 12.00 3.69 5.87
N GLN A 241 12.31 4.98 6.07
CA GLN A 241 11.41 6.07 5.71
C GLN A 241 11.21 6.17 4.19
N ARG A 242 12.25 5.93 3.39
CA ARG A 242 12.13 5.89 1.93
C ARG A 242 11.27 4.71 1.48
N GLU A 243 11.42 3.54 2.10
CA GLU A 243 10.59 2.39 1.82
C GLU A 243 9.11 2.66 2.18
N ALA A 244 8.83 3.24 3.34
CA ALA A 244 7.49 3.63 3.76
C ALA A 244 6.88 4.74 2.89
N ALA A 245 7.71 5.68 2.42
CA ALA A 245 7.30 6.72 1.48
C ALA A 245 6.94 6.15 0.09
N GLY A 246 7.46 4.99 -0.29
CA GLY A 246 7.21 4.40 -1.60
C GLY A 246 7.73 5.24 -2.75
N ASP A 247 7.10 5.12 -3.92
CA ASP A 247 7.41 5.91 -5.10
C ASP A 247 6.79 7.32 -4.96
N LEU A 248 7.63 8.31 -4.69
CA LEU A 248 7.20 9.68 -4.42
C LEU A 248 6.41 10.30 -5.58
N GLN A 249 6.76 9.98 -6.84
CA GLN A 249 6.08 10.51 -8.01
C GLN A 249 4.73 9.83 -8.25
N ARG A 250 4.69 8.51 -8.08
CA ARG A 250 3.48 7.71 -8.28
C ARG A 250 2.51 7.87 -7.10
N ASP A 251 3.03 7.85 -5.86
CA ASP A 251 2.25 7.71 -4.64
C ASP A 251 1.91 9.08 -3.99
N GLN A 252 2.13 10.21 -4.69
CA GLN A 252 1.66 11.53 -4.26
C GLN A 252 0.13 11.64 -4.35
N GLY A 253 -0.47 12.39 -3.43
CA GLY A 253 -1.91 12.65 -3.50
C GLY A 253 -2.72 12.21 -2.29
N PHE A 254 -3.97 11.89 -2.55
CA PHE A 254 -4.92 11.46 -1.54
C PHE A 254 -4.72 10.00 -1.15
N TYR A 255 -4.96 9.74 0.14
CA TYR A 255 -4.95 8.45 0.80
C TYR A 255 -6.29 8.30 1.52
N ILE A 256 -7.19 7.50 0.95
CA ILE A 256 -8.55 7.33 1.44
C ILE A 256 -8.61 6.13 2.38
N TYR A 257 -9.02 6.39 3.60
CA TYR A 257 -9.22 5.38 4.64
C TYR A 257 -10.71 5.15 4.88
N ARG A 258 -11.10 3.91 5.06
CA ARG A 258 -12.38 3.48 5.56
C ARG A 258 -12.16 2.64 6.82
N ASN A 259 -12.66 3.07 7.96
CA ASN A 259 -12.38 2.41 9.25
C ASN A 259 -10.88 2.10 9.45
N ARG A 260 -10.00 3.09 9.31
CA ARG A 260 -8.52 2.95 9.44
C ARG A 260 -7.83 2.08 8.38
N ARG A 261 -8.57 1.34 7.54
CA ARG A 261 -8.03 0.59 6.42
C ARG A 261 -7.78 1.51 5.24
N LEU A 262 -6.56 1.54 4.73
CA LEU A 262 -6.25 2.26 3.50
C LEU A 262 -6.87 1.54 2.31
N VAL A 263 -7.74 2.23 1.58
CA VAL A 263 -8.50 1.67 0.46
C VAL A 263 -7.88 2.10 -0.87
N ILE A 264 -7.59 3.37 -1.01
CA ILE A 264 -7.05 3.97 -2.24
C ILE A 264 -5.96 4.95 -1.84
N TRP A 265 -4.89 5.01 -2.62
CA TRP A 265 -3.79 5.94 -2.39
C TRP A 265 -3.10 6.38 -3.66
N GLY A 266 -2.32 7.45 -3.54
CA GLY A 266 -1.47 7.94 -4.62
C GLY A 266 -2.24 8.54 -5.78
N THR A 267 -3.38 9.18 -5.55
CA THR A 267 -4.18 9.80 -6.60
C THR A 267 -4.60 11.22 -6.24
N TRP A 268 -4.61 12.11 -7.21
CA TRP A 268 -5.21 13.44 -7.11
C TRP A 268 -6.66 13.49 -7.62
N PHE A 269 -7.26 12.35 -7.99
CA PHE A 269 -8.63 12.24 -8.53
C PHE A 269 -8.91 13.23 -9.68
N ARG A 270 -7.91 13.53 -10.52
CA ARG A 270 -7.97 14.54 -11.58
C ARG A 270 -8.20 15.98 -11.12
N LEU A 271 -8.17 16.26 -9.80
CA LEU A 271 -8.21 17.63 -9.27
C LEU A 271 -6.90 18.37 -9.56
N SER A 272 -5.79 17.66 -9.69
CA SER A 272 -4.49 18.17 -10.07
C SER A 272 -3.71 17.12 -10.88
N ARG A 273 -2.68 17.57 -11.59
CA ARG A 273 -1.71 16.67 -12.22
C ARG A 273 -0.60 16.34 -11.24
N LYS A 274 -0.04 15.13 -11.36
CA LYS A 274 1.16 14.74 -10.62
C LYS A 274 2.37 15.53 -11.16
N GLN A 275 2.97 16.34 -10.30
CA GLN A 275 4.11 17.20 -10.64
C GLN A 275 5.32 16.84 -9.78
N ALA A 276 6.52 17.05 -10.31
CA ALA A 276 7.75 16.79 -9.58
C ALA A 276 7.87 17.62 -8.28
N LEU A 277 7.36 18.84 -8.25
CA LEU A 277 7.40 19.70 -7.07
C LEU A 277 6.33 19.35 -6.03
N SER A 278 5.28 18.61 -6.37
CA SER A 278 4.24 18.16 -5.44
C SER A 278 4.43 16.73 -4.94
N LYS A 279 5.50 16.04 -5.34
CA LYS A 279 5.73 14.63 -5.01
C LYS A 279 5.88 14.31 -3.51
N LEU A 280 6.11 15.33 -2.67
CA LEU A 280 6.15 15.17 -1.21
C LEU A 280 4.77 15.39 -0.55
N ALA A 281 3.77 15.80 -1.31
CA ALA A 281 2.46 16.15 -0.79
C ALA A 281 1.56 14.93 -0.68
N ARG A 282 0.94 14.74 0.49
CA ARG A 282 0.00 13.66 0.80
C ARG A 282 -1.16 14.17 1.63
N VAL A 283 -2.35 13.64 1.37
CA VAL A 283 -3.57 13.99 2.12
C VAL A 283 -4.24 12.72 2.61
N ARG A 284 -4.28 12.54 3.92
CA ARG A 284 -5.10 11.53 4.56
C ARG A 284 -6.55 11.98 4.55
N VAL A 285 -7.45 11.12 4.17
CA VAL A 285 -8.91 11.35 4.22
C VAL A 285 -9.54 10.14 4.90
N ASP A 286 -10.21 10.38 6.02
CA ASP A 286 -10.91 9.36 6.80
C ASP A 286 -12.41 9.43 6.50
N VAL A 287 -12.89 8.45 5.74
CA VAL A 287 -14.31 8.29 5.38
C VAL A 287 -14.95 7.35 6.39
N PRO A 288 -15.97 7.79 7.15
CA PRO A 288 -16.73 6.92 8.03
C PRO A 288 -17.39 5.76 7.26
N ALA A 289 -17.54 4.61 7.90
CA ALA A 289 -18.25 3.49 7.32
C ALA A 289 -19.78 3.77 7.35
N SER A 290 -20.31 4.12 6.21
CA SER A 290 -21.73 4.38 6.02
C SER A 290 -22.11 3.93 4.60
N VAL A 291 -23.29 3.31 4.47
CA VAL A 291 -23.78 2.85 3.16
C VAL A 291 -23.94 4.02 2.21
N GLU A 292 -24.39 5.16 2.72
CA GLU A 292 -24.58 6.38 1.94
C GLU A 292 -23.27 6.96 1.44
N LEU A 293 -22.25 7.09 2.31
CA LEU A 293 -20.92 7.54 1.91
C LEU A 293 -20.25 6.57 0.95
N ASP A 294 -20.41 5.26 1.13
CA ASP A 294 -19.89 4.25 0.20
C ASP A 294 -20.51 4.41 -1.20
N ARG A 295 -21.79 4.77 -1.30
CA ARG A 295 -22.45 5.07 -2.59
C ARG A 295 -21.94 6.38 -3.19
N ILE A 296 -21.86 7.44 -2.40
CA ILE A 296 -21.44 8.78 -2.83
C ILE A 296 -19.99 8.75 -3.33
N TRP A 297 -19.09 8.07 -2.59
CA TRP A 297 -17.70 7.90 -3.01
C TRP A 297 -17.51 6.84 -4.11
N SER A 298 -18.59 6.16 -4.51
CA SER A 298 -18.56 5.08 -5.49
C SER A 298 -17.48 4.05 -5.17
N LEU A 299 -17.31 3.73 -3.88
CA LEU A 299 -16.37 2.68 -3.46
C LEU A 299 -16.84 1.35 -4.04
N ASP A 300 -16.09 0.80 -4.97
CA ASP A 300 -16.42 -0.45 -5.65
C ASP A 300 -16.24 -1.68 -4.75
N VAL A 301 -16.76 -2.82 -5.21
CA VAL A 301 -16.66 -4.11 -4.52
C VAL A 301 -15.21 -4.50 -4.23
N LYS A 302 -14.31 -4.18 -5.17
CA LYS A 302 -12.87 -4.50 -5.09
C LYS A 302 -12.08 -3.47 -4.30
N LYS A 303 -12.73 -2.39 -3.82
CA LYS A 303 -12.05 -1.27 -3.13
C LYS A 303 -10.87 -0.71 -3.93
N SER A 304 -10.96 -0.75 -5.26
CA SER A 304 -9.89 -0.37 -6.19
C SER A 304 -10.12 0.97 -6.86
N SER A 305 -11.35 1.49 -6.79
CA SER A 305 -11.70 2.80 -7.33
C SER A 305 -12.59 3.58 -6.37
N ALA A 306 -12.46 4.90 -6.42
CA ALA A 306 -13.35 5.85 -5.78
C ALA A 306 -13.46 7.09 -6.65
N PHE A 307 -14.59 7.78 -6.55
CA PHE A 307 -14.79 9.09 -7.15
C PHE A 307 -14.99 10.11 -6.03
N VAL A 308 -14.33 11.24 -6.18
CA VAL A 308 -14.56 12.35 -5.25
C VAL A 308 -15.96 12.91 -5.48
N PRO A 309 -16.79 13.00 -4.44
CA PRO A 309 -18.07 13.64 -4.51
C PRO A 309 -17.97 15.08 -5.02
N GLU A 310 -18.92 15.52 -5.85
CA GLU A 310 -18.88 16.86 -6.46
C GLU A 310 -18.79 17.95 -5.39
N GLU A 311 -19.53 17.78 -4.30
CA GLU A 311 -19.62 18.70 -3.16
C GLU A 311 -18.27 18.92 -2.46
N LEU A 312 -17.34 17.97 -2.55
CA LEU A 312 -16.02 18.03 -1.91
C LEU A 312 -14.92 18.52 -2.85
N LYS A 313 -15.16 18.58 -4.16
CA LYS A 313 -14.11 18.88 -5.16
C LYS A 313 -13.43 20.21 -4.93
N ASP A 314 -14.19 21.26 -4.67
CA ASP A 314 -13.61 22.60 -4.50
C ASP A 314 -12.83 22.71 -3.21
N GLY A 315 -13.33 22.14 -2.11
CA GLY A 315 -12.61 22.08 -0.84
C GLY A 315 -11.29 21.30 -0.96
N LEU A 316 -11.34 20.13 -1.60
CA LEU A 316 -10.15 19.31 -1.81
C LEU A 316 -9.15 19.97 -2.79
N ARG A 317 -9.63 20.70 -3.82
CA ARG A 317 -8.76 21.47 -4.73
C ARG A 317 -8.00 22.55 -3.98
N ALA A 318 -8.64 23.29 -3.09
CA ALA A 318 -7.99 24.29 -2.26
C ALA A 318 -6.91 23.68 -1.33
N VAL A 319 -7.14 22.46 -0.84
CA VAL A 319 -6.12 21.71 -0.07
C VAL A 319 -4.92 21.35 -0.95
N VAL A 320 -5.15 20.87 -2.16
CA VAL A 320 -4.09 20.50 -3.12
C VAL A 320 -3.22 21.70 -3.48
N GLU A 321 -3.81 22.86 -3.76
CA GLU A 321 -3.10 24.08 -4.12
C GLU A 321 -2.16 24.54 -2.98
N ARG A 322 -2.69 24.62 -1.75
CA ARG A 322 -1.89 24.98 -0.56
C ARG A 322 -0.75 23.99 -0.30
N LEU A 323 -0.97 22.70 -0.54
CA LEU A 323 0.06 21.67 -0.39
C LEU A 323 1.13 21.74 -1.47
N GLY A 324 0.74 22.03 -2.71
CA GLY A 324 1.65 22.18 -3.84
C GLY A 324 2.68 23.25 -3.56
N GLU A 325 2.25 24.41 -3.04
CA GLU A 325 3.15 25.51 -2.65
C GLU A 325 4.13 25.08 -1.54
N ARG A 326 3.64 24.39 -0.50
CA ARG A 326 4.51 23.97 0.61
C ARG A 326 5.48 22.87 0.21
N SER A 327 5.05 21.89 -0.57
CA SER A 327 5.93 20.88 -1.15
C SER A 327 7.04 21.53 -1.98
N SER A 328 6.68 22.46 -2.87
CA SER A 328 7.64 23.24 -3.65
C SER A 328 8.64 24.01 -2.78
N ASN A 329 8.19 24.54 -1.63
CA ASN A 329 9.08 25.26 -0.71
C ASN A 329 10.14 24.37 -0.05
N VAL A 330 9.85 23.08 0.19
CA VAL A 330 10.86 22.10 0.67
C VAL A 330 11.99 21.97 -0.34
N TRP A 331 11.64 21.81 -1.63
CA TRP A 331 12.61 21.75 -2.72
C TRP A 331 13.40 23.05 -2.87
N ARG A 332 12.72 24.20 -2.86
CA ARG A 332 13.34 25.53 -2.96
C ARG A 332 14.29 25.81 -1.79
N LYS A 333 13.92 25.46 -0.55
CA LYS A 333 14.80 25.62 0.62
C LYS A 333 16.05 24.76 0.48
N ARG A 334 15.94 23.53 -0.02
CA ARG A 334 17.06 22.64 -0.24
C ARG A 334 17.98 23.21 -1.32
N ALA A 335 17.43 23.59 -2.48
CA ALA A 335 18.18 24.21 -3.56
C ALA A 335 18.91 25.48 -3.10
N ARG A 336 18.27 26.32 -2.28
CA ARG A 336 18.92 27.51 -1.70
C ARG A 336 20.06 27.12 -0.76
N LYS A 337 19.90 26.08 0.07
CA LYS A 337 20.94 25.60 0.98
C LYS A 337 22.14 25.05 0.20
N GLU A 338 21.91 24.33 -0.88
CA GLU A 338 22.97 23.81 -1.76
C GLU A 338 23.71 24.93 -2.52
N GLN A 339 23.07 26.07 -2.74
CA GLN A 339 23.62 27.24 -3.42
C GLN A 339 24.11 28.33 -2.47
N ALA A 340 23.85 28.18 -1.16
CA ALA A 340 24.20 29.20 -0.17
C ALA A 340 25.59 28.91 0.42
N GLY A 341 26.40 29.94 0.46
CA GLY A 341 27.71 29.95 1.11
C GLY A 341 28.88 29.90 0.15
N ASP A 342 30.02 30.28 0.68
CA ASP A 342 31.27 30.32 -0.09
C ASP A 342 31.78 28.90 -0.44
N GLU A 343 31.23 27.84 0.19
CA GLU A 343 31.54 26.46 -0.08
C GLU A 343 30.74 25.82 -1.23
N ALA A 344 29.67 26.48 -1.71
CA ALA A 344 28.90 25.97 -2.84
C ALA A 344 29.75 25.93 -4.10
N PHE A 345 29.72 24.80 -4.83
CA PHE A 345 30.48 24.65 -6.07
C PHE A 345 29.89 25.46 -7.24
N TRP A 346 28.57 25.62 -7.25
CA TRP A 346 27.84 26.27 -8.32
C TRP A 346 27.17 27.54 -7.82
N ARG A 347 27.27 28.62 -8.61
CA ARG A 347 26.51 29.86 -8.45
C ARG A 347 25.40 29.91 -9.48
N ARG A 348 24.15 29.97 -9.03
CA ARG A 348 22.97 30.16 -9.90
C ARG A 348 22.65 31.62 -10.04
N THR A 349 22.56 32.11 -11.25
CA THR A 349 22.11 33.48 -11.58
C THR A 349 20.92 33.41 -12.51
N GLU A 350 19.85 34.12 -12.22
CA GLU A 350 18.68 34.22 -13.07
C GLU A 350 18.72 35.59 -13.78
N ARG A 351 18.67 35.55 -15.10
CA ARG A 351 18.68 36.75 -15.95
C ARG A 351 17.28 37.33 -16.09
N PRO A 352 17.14 38.63 -16.47
CA PRO A 352 15.83 39.26 -16.67
C PRO A 352 14.96 38.61 -17.75
N ASP A 353 15.55 37.89 -18.69
CA ASP A 353 14.87 37.11 -19.74
C ASP A 353 14.35 35.75 -19.26
N GLY A 354 14.52 35.43 -17.97
CA GLY A 354 14.14 34.14 -17.39
C GLY A 354 15.16 33.02 -17.57
N THR A 355 16.27 33.28 -18.26
CA THR A 355 17.36 32.29 -18.45
C THR A 355 18.10 32.08 -17.16
N VAL A 356 18.30 30.83 -16.78
CA VAL A 356 19.07 30.47 -15.57
C VAL A 356 20.47 30.06 -15.98
N LEU A 357 21.46 30.72 -15.40
CA LEU A 357 22.89 30.44 -15.63
C LEU A 357 23.48 29.80 -14.38
N TYR A 358 24.19 28.68 -14.58
CA TYR A 358 25.00 28.04 -13.56
C TYR A 358 26.48 28.26 -13.87
N GLU A 359 27.18 28.91 -12.96
CA GLU A 359 28.61 29.20 -13.05
C GLU A 359 29.36 28.60 -11.86
N PHE A 360 30.64 28.31 -12.03
CA PHE A 360 31.47 27.93 -10.89
C PHE A 360 31.53 29.09 -9.89
N ASN A 361 31.37 28.74 -8.61
CA ASN A 361 31.45 29.71 -7.53
C ASN A 361 32.92 30.04 -7.23
N GLU A 362 33.39 31.18 -7.71
CA GLU A 362 34.78 31.62 -7.51
C GLU A 362 35.11 31.92 -6.02
N LYS A 363 34.10 31.98 -5.15
CA LYS A 363 34.30 32.13 -3.69
C LYS A 363 34.53 30.77 -3.01
N ASN A 364 34.30 29.65 -3.69
CA ASN A 364 34.59 28.35 -3.15
C ASN A 364 36.10 28.17 -2.98
N THR A 365 36.54 27.90 -1.75
CA THR A 365 37.96 27.82 -1.39
C THR A 365 38.67 26.78 -2.21
N ALA A 366 38.12 25.57 -2.37
CA ALA A 366 38.74 24.48 -3.11
C ALA A 366 38.85 24.79 -4.62
N LEU A 367 37.80 25.39 -5.21
CA LEU A 367 37.85 25.79 -6.63
C LEU A 367 38.84 26.94 -6.85
N ASN A 368 38.90 27.88 -5.92
CA ASN A 368 39.82 29.01 -6.02
C ASN A 368 41.27 28.55 -5.92
N GLU A 369 41.58 27.70 -4.94
CA GLU A 369 42.91 27.09 -4.82
C GLU A 369 43.30 26.28 -6.07
N LEU A 370 42.37 25.49 -6.62
CA LEU A 370 42.60 24.72 -7.85
C LEU A 370 42.90 25.65 -9.04
N PHE A 371 42.13 26.72 -9.22
CA PHE A 371 42.32 27.65 -10.33
C PHE A 371 43.56 28.51 -10.19
N GLN A 372 44.03 28.75 -8.96
CA GLN A 372 45.31 29.40 -8.71
C GLN A 372 46.51 28.49 -9.03
N ARG A 373 46.42 27.20 -8.66
CA ARG A 373 47.47 26.22 -8.91
C ARG A 373 47.52 25.73 -10.36
N CYS A 374 46.39 25.63 -11.01
CA CYS A 374 46.24 25.15 -12.37
C CYS A 374 45.15 25.95 -13.13
N PRO A 375 45.52 27.08 -13.77
CA PRO A 375 44.58 27.93 -14.49
C PRO A 375 43.84 27.18 -15.61
N GLU A 376 44.46 26.17 -16.22
CA GLU A 376 43.91 25.34 -17.29
C GLU A 376 42.73 24.48 -16.77
N ALA A 377 42.72 24.10 -15.49
CA ALA A 377 41.64 23.36 -14.87
C ALA A 377 40.28 24.05 -15.05
N ARG A 378 40.28 25.38 -15.07
CA ARG A 378 39.03 26.17 -15.29
C ARG A 378 38.42 25.89 -16.65
N MET A 379 39.26 25.78 -17.70
CA MET A 379 38.78 25.49 -19.05
C MET A 379 38.28 24.04 -19.18
N VAL A 380 38.99 23.10 -18.58
CA VAL A 380 38.63 21.67 -18.58
C VAL A 380 37.32 21.47 -17.86
N LEU A 381 37.14 22.04 -16.67
CA LEU A 381 35.88 21.95 -15.89
C LEU A 381 34.72 22.63 -16.61
N ARG A 382 34.93 23.79 -17.27
CA ARG A 382 33.89 24.42 -18.09
C ARG A 382 33.49 23.53 -19.26
N LEU A 383 34.45 22.89 -19.92
CA LEU A 383 34.20 21.96 -21.02
C LEU A 383 33.40 20.73 -20.52
N ALA A 384 33.82 20.15 -19.39
CA ALA A 384 33.12 19.05 -18.77
C ALA A 384 31.69 19.41 -18.40
N ALA A 385 31.48 20.58 -17.79
CA ALA A 385 30.16 21.10 -17.43
C ALA A 385 29.25 21.32 -18.65
N SER A 386 29.83 21.84 -19.75
CA SER A 386 29.07 22.05 -21.01
C SER A 386 28.70 20.76 -21.76
N ARG A 387 29.33 19.64 -21.38
CA ARG A 387 29.10 18.31 -21.96
C ARG A 387 28.39 17.36 -21.01
N LEU A 388 27.89 17.85 -19.88
CA LEU A 388 27.02 17.05 -19.02
C LEU A 388 25.84 16.52 -19.84
N PRO A 389 25.52 15.24 -19.78
CA PRO A 389 24.41 14.64 -20.51
C PRO A 389 23.09 14.98 -19.80
N LEU A 390 22.72 16.30 -19.83
CA LEU A 390 21.60 16.84 -19.06
C LEU A 390 20.28 16.16 -19.42
N ASP A 391 20.06 15.86 -20.70
CA ASP A 391 18.82 15.20 -21.14
C ASP A 391 18.72 13.77 -20.59
N SER A 392 19.81 13.02 -20.65
CA SER A 392 19.88 11.66 -20.07
C SER A 392 19.74 11.70 -18.54
N LEU A 393 20.44 12.63 -17.89
CA LEU A 393 20.36 12.85 -16.45
C LEU A 393 18.95 13.25 -16.02
N TYR A 394 18.29 14.11 -16.77
CA TYR A 394 16.91 14.49 -16.54
C TYR A 394 15.95 13.31 -16.71
N MET A 395 16.16 12.49 -17.76
CA MET A 395 15.35 11.29 -17.99
C MET A 395 15.52 10.26 -16.86
N ASP A 396 16.74 10.04 -16.39
CA ASP A 396 17.01 9.12 -15.29
C ASP A 396 16.41 9.62 -13.96
N LEU A 397 16.56 10.91 -13.66
CA LEU A 397 15.93 11.54 -12.49
C LEU A 397 14.40 11.55 -12.58
N ALA A 398 13.84 11.74 -13.77
CA ALA A 398 12.40 11.68 -14.00
C ALA A 398 11.83 10.26 -13.86
N GLN A 399 12.67 9.23 -14.08
CA GLN A 399 12.35 7.81 -13.83
C GLN A 399 12.69 7.37 -12.41
N GLU A 400 13.07 8.30 -11.52
CA GLU A 400 13.45 8.04 -10.12
C GLU A 400 14.62 7.07 -9.94
N LYS A 401 15.46 6.91 -10.95
CA LYS A 401 16.70 6.15 -10.81
C LYS A 401 17.66 6.88 -9.87
N THR A 402 18.32 6.15 -9.02
CA THR A 402 19.43 6.69 -8.25
C THR A 402 20.59 6.98 -9.21
N VAL A 403 20.88 8.24 -9.42
CA VAL A 403 22.03 8.65 -10.22
C VAL A 403 23.22 8.78 -9.27
N ASP A 404 24.15 7.84 -9.37
CA ASP A 404 25.43 7.92 -8.68
C ASP A 404 26.42 8.61 -9.61
N VAL A 405 27.05 9.69 -9.15
CA VAL A 405 28.17 10.30 -9.85
C VAL A 405 29.42 9.56 -9.40
N ALA A 406 30.01 8.78 -10.31
CA ALA A 406 31.20 8.00 -10.04
C ALA A 406 32.28 8.86 -9.36
N ASP A 407 32.79 8.36 -8.23
CA ASP A 407 33.96 8.85 -7.49
C ASP A 407 33.98 10.34 -7.10
N GLY A 408 32.96 10.79 -6.44
CA GLY A 408 33.13 11.85 -5.48
C GLY A 408 33.60 11.23 -4.18
N ALA A 409 34.86 11.39 -3.84
CA ALA A 409 35.37 11.02 -2.53
C ALA A 409 34.43 11.54 -1.45
N ARG A 410 34.05 10.65 -0.53
CA ARG A 410 33.31 10.96 0.69
C ARG A 410 34.10 11.93 1.55
#